data_a0500a4a5adadb8002d22f6f58a76327
#
_entry.id   a0500a4a5adadb8002d22f6f58a76327
#
_cell.length_a   1.000
_cell.length_b   1.000
_cell.length_c   1.000
_cell.angle_alpha   90.00
_cell.angle_beta   90.00
_cell.angle_gamma   90.00
#
_symmetry.space_group_name_H-M   'P 1'
#
loop_
_entity.id
_entity.type
_entity.pdbx_description
1 polymer ?
#
loop_
_entity_poly.entity_id
_entity_poly.type
_entity_poly.pdbx_seq_one_letter_code
_entity_poly.pdbx_strand_id
1 'polypeptide(L)'
;MKAFYAGIVIGLGAAANLAVGGGILGAAIFSFALLLICAQGYDLFTGKVGAMILGEYPLIKLAQAYFLNAAGILLVVGIMCFSPLDMMILKGAKDITALRCANSWYVNYLMGIICGMCVQLSVGGWRETK
;
A
#
# COMPACT_ATOMS: atom_id res chain seq x y z
N MET A 1 -5.60 9.14 13.35
CA MET A 1 -4.30 9.75 12.96
C MET A 1 -3.31 8.70 12.42
N LYS A 2 -2.97 7.62 13.14
CA LYS A 2 -1.99 6.59 12.69
C LYS A 2 -2.33 5.97 11.32
N ALA A 3 -3.60 5.70 11.03
CA ALA A 3 -4.02 5.16 9.74
C ALA A 3 -3.86 6.18 8.59
N PHE A 4 -4.12 7.45 8.84
CA PHE A 4 -3.93 8.50 7.83
C PHE A 4 -2.44 8.64 7.43
N TYR A 5 -1.54 8.62 8.41
CA TYR A 5 -0.09 8.64 8.15
C TYR A 5 0.38 7.37 7.42
N ALA A 6 -0.21 6.20 7.72
CA ALA A 6 0.05 4.99 6.95
C ALA A 6 -0.30 5.18 5.46
N GLY A 7 -1.44 5.82 5.17
CA GLY A 7 -1.84 6.16 3.80
C GLY A 7 -0.86 7.09 3.10
N ILE A 8 -0.36 8.13 3.78
CA ILE A 8 0.66 9.04 3.23
C ILE A 8 1.94 8.28 2.89
N VAL A 9 2.47 7.51 3.83
CA VAL A 9 3.75 6.81 3.64
C VAL A 9 3.66 5.78 2.52
N ILE A 10 2.56 5.00 2.46
CA ILE A 10 2.39 4.02 1.38
C ILE A 10 2.13 4.71 0.03
N GLY A 11 1.43 5.84 0.02
CA GLY A 11 1.21 6.67 -1.17
C GLY A 11 2.52 7.21 -1.74
N LEU A 12 3.41 7.72 -0.89
CA LEU A 12 4.75 8.18 -1.29
C LEU A 12 5.60 7.03 -1.83
N GLY A 13 5.58 5.86 -1.17
CA GLY A 13 6.27 4.67 -1.66
C GLY A 13 5.76 4.20 -3.03
N ALA A 14 4.44 4.24 -3.24
CA ALA A 14 3.82 3.90 -4.51
C ALA A 14 4.19 4.91 -5.60
N ALA A 15 4.12 6.21 -5.31
CA ALA A 15 4.51 7.27 -6.26
C ALA A 15 5.98 7.13 -6.66
N ALA A 16 6.89 6.90 -5.71
CA ALA A 16 8.29 6.69 -5.99
C ALA A 16 8.55 5.42 -6.82
N ASN A 17 7.85 4.31 -6.53
CA ASN A 17 7.89 3.10 -7.34
C ASN A 17 7.47 3.37 -8.80
N LEU A 18 6.38 4.11 -9.00
CA LEU A 18 5.90 4.47 -10.34
C LEU A 18 6.88 5.41 -11.07
N ALA A 19 7.46 6.37 -10.37
CA ALA A 19 8.42 7.32 -10.94
C ALA A 19 9.70 6.66 -11.45
N VAL A 20 10.17 5.58 -10.79
CA VAL A 20 11.34 4.81 -11.25
C VAL A 20 11.00 3.71 -12.28
N GLY A 21 9.74 3.62 -12.70
CA GLY A 21 9.27 2.64 -13.67
C GLY A 21 9.09 1.22 -13.11
N GLY A 22 8.95 1.07 -11.81
CA GLY A 22 8.76 -0.23 -11.15
C GLY A 22 10.04 -1.07 -11.06
N GLY A 23 9.91 -2.39 -11.31
CA GLY A 23 11.03 -3.33 -11.27
C GLY A 23 11.58 -3.54 -9.84
N ILE A 24 12.81 -4.05 -9.74
CA ILE A 24 13.46 -4.38 -8.47
C ILE A 24 13.70 -3.12 -7.63
N LEU A 25 14.12 -2.03 -8.24
CA LEU A 25 14.37 -0.76 -7.54
C LEU A 25 13.07 -0.18 -6.98
N GLY A 26 12.00 -0.17 -7.78
CA GLY A 26 10.68 0.28 -7.33
C GLY A 26 10.14 -0.58 -6.18
N ALA A 27 10.32 -1.91 -6.26
CA ALA A 27 9.93 -2.83 -5.20
C ALA A 27 10.73 -2.58 -3.90
N ALA A 28 12.03 -2.29 -3.98
CA ALA A 28 12.86 -1.96 -2.83
C ALA A 28 12.39 -0.67 -2.15
N ILE A 29 12.11 0.39 -2.92
CA ILE A 29 11.59 1.66 -2.40
C ILE A 29 10.23 1.45 -1.73
N PHE A 30 9.33 0.70 -2.35
CA PHE A 30 8.03 0.39 -1.78
C PHE A 30 8.14 -0.43 -0.49
N SER A 31 9.06 -1.39 -0.44
CA SER A 31 9.34 -2.20 0.75
C SER A 31 9.87 -1.34 1.90
N PHE A 32 10.69 -0.33 1.62
CA PHE A 32 11.15 0.63 2.62
C PHE A 32 10.00 1.44 3.21
N ALA A 33 9.06 1.89 2.39
CA ALA A 33 7.85 2.56 2.89
C ALA A 33 7.04 1.64 3.82
N LEU A 34 6.91 0.36 3.47
CA LEU A 34 6.23 -0.62 4.33
C LEU A 34 6.99 -0.84 5.65
N LEU A 35 8.32 -0.90 5.61
CA LEU A 35 9.16 -1.00 6.80
C LEU A 35 8.96 0.20 7.74
N LEU A 36 8.90 1.41 7.22
CA LEU A 36 8.60 2.61 8.00
C LEU A 36 7.23 2.54 8.69
N ILE A 37 6.20 2.06 7.99
CA ILE A 37 4.86 1.86 8.55
C ILE A 37 4.91 0.89 9.74
N CYS A 38 5.62 -0.22 9.60
CA CYS A 38 5.79 -1.21 10.65
C CYS A 38 6.59 -0.66 11.83
N ALA A 39 7.70 0.04 11.58
CA ALA A 39 8.57 0.61 12.60
C ALA A 39 7.87 1.68 13.45
N GLN A 40 7.06 2.52 12.82
CA GLN A 40 6.26 3.55 13.49
C GLN A 40 4.97 3.04 14.12
N GLY A 41 4.61 1.79 13.85
CA GLY A 41 3.37 1.20 14.36
C GLY A 41 2.12 1.88 13.80
N TYR A 42 2.16 2.28 12.52
CA TYR A 42 1.00 2.86 11.84
C TYR A 42 -0.02 1.79 11.47
N ASP A 43 -1.29 2.19 11.43
CA ASP A 43 -2.39 1.27 11.14
C ASP A 43 -2.62 1.18 9.62
N LEU A 44 -1.91 0.28 8.96
CA LEU A 44 -2.16 -0.05 7.56
C LEU A 44 -3.29 -1.07 7.48
N PHE A 45 -4.32 -0.79 6.67
CA PHE A 45 -5.49 -1.65 6.50
C PHE A 45 -5.12 -3.10 6.19
N THR A 46 -4.28 -3.34 5.18
CA THR A 46 -3.87 -4.68 4.77
C THR A 46 -3.16 -5.45 5.87
N GLY A 47 -2.35 -4.78 6.69
CA GLY A 47 -1.66 -5.38 7.83
C GLY A 47 -2.54 -5.62 9.06
N LYS A 48 -3.77 -5.11 9.10
CA LYS A 48 -4.74 -5.31 10.20
C LYS A 48 -5.82 -6.33 9.87
N VAL A 49 -5.97 -6.71 8.60
CA VAL A 49 -6.97 -7.71 8.17
C VAL A 49 -6.78 -9.05 8.89
N GLY A 50 -5.55 -9.55 8.99
CA GLY A 50 -5.27 -10.78 9.71
C GLY A 50 -5.59 -10.70 11.19
N ALA A 51 -5.26 -9.60 11.86
CA ALA A 51 -5.59 -9.36 13.26
C ALA A 51 -7.13 -9.30 13.48
N MET A 52 -7.88 -8.78 12.51
CA MET A 52 -9.36 -8.79 12.55
C MET A 52 -9.91 -10.23 12.44
N ILE A 53 -9.36 -11.06 11.57
CA ILE A 53 -9.77 -12.46 11.40
C ILE A 53 -9.52 -13.26 12.69
N LEU A 54 -8.43 -12.95 13.41
CA LEU A 54 -8.10 -13.55 14.72
C LEU A 54 -8.91 -12.96 15.89
N GLY A 55 -9.80 -12.01 15.62
CA GLY A 55 -10.62 -11.36 16.67
C GLY A 55 -9.89 -10.31 17.50
N GLU A 56 -8.64 -9.99 17.17
CA GLU A 56 -7.81 -9.03 17.92
C GLU A 56 -8.08 -7.56 17.52
N TYR A 57 -8.77 -7.33 16.40
CA TYR A 57 -9.00 -5.99 15.86
C TYR A 57 -10.46 -5.82 15.42
N PRO A 58 -11.21 -4.83 15.97
CA PRO A 58 -12.63 -4.68 15.67
C PRO A 58 -12.85 -4.21 14.22
N LEU A 59 -13.87 -4.76 13.57
CA LEU A 59 -14.23 -4.48 12.17
C LEU A 59 -14.43 -2.98 11.91
N ILE A 60 -15.03 -2.25 12.85
CA ILE A 60 -15.29 -0.81 12.70
C ILE A 60 -13.99 -0.01 12.62
N LYS A 61 -12.96 -0.38 13.40
CA LYS A 61 -11.63 0.25 13.33
C LYS A 61 -10.92 -0.12 12.03
N LEU A 62 -11.15 -1.33 11.51
CA LEU A 62 -10.61 -1.75 10.23
C LEU A 62 -11.20 -0.92 9.08
N ALA A 63 -12.53 -0.69 9.08
CA ALA A 63 -13.19 0.19 8.12
C ALA A 63 -12.67 1.63 8.21
N GLN A 64 -12.51 2.17 9.42
CA GLN A 64 -11.90 3.49 9.63
C GLN A 64 -10.46 3.55 9.08
N ALA A 65 -9.65 2.52 9.32
CA ALA A 65 -8.30 2.44 8.78
C ALA A 65 -8.30 2.45 7.25
N TYR A 66 -9.23 1.75 6.61
CA TYR A 66 -9.39 1.75 5.14
C TYR A 66 -9.63 3.16 4.60
N PHE A 67 -10.63 3.87 5.11
CA PHE A 67 -10.95 5.22 4.63
C PHE A 67 -9.85 6.23 4.93
N LEU A 68 -9.20 6.15 6.10
CA LEU A 68 -8.11 7.03 6.45
C LEU A 68 -6.85 6.75 5.63
N ASN A 69 -6.54 5.48 5.33
CA ASN A 69 -5.45 5.14 4.40
C ASN A 69 -5.76 5.71 3.00
N ALA A 70 -6.99 5.51 2.49
CA ALA A 70 -7.40 6.05 1.20
C ALA A 70 -7.27 7.59 1.16
N ALA A 71 -7.71 8.28 2.20
CA ALA A 71 -7.57 9.74 2.30
C ALA A 71 -6.10 10.19 2.29
N GLY A 72 -5.21 9.48 2.98
CA GLY A 72 -3.77 9.74 2.97
C GLY A 72 -3.15 9.55 1.58
N ILE A 73 -3.53 8.48 0.87
CA ILE A 73 -3.09 8.21 -0.51
C ILE A 73 -3.59 9.32 -1.45
N LEU A 74 -4.87 9.70 -1.36
CA LEU A 74 -5.46 10.75 -2.19
C LEU A 74 -4.78 12.10 -1.99
N LEU A 75 -4.38 12.42 -0.75
CA LEU A 75 -3.59 13.62 -0.48
C LEU A 75 -2.25 13.60 -1.23
N VAL A 76 -1.53 12.46 -1.18
CA VAL A 76 -0.26 12.31 -1.89
C VAL A 76 -0.47 12.42 -3.40
N VAL A 77 -1.47 11.76 -3.95
CA VAL A 77 -1.81 11.86 -5.39
C VAL A 77 -2.11 13.31 -5.77
N GLY A 78 -2.92 14.01 -4.97
CA GLY A 78 -3.22 15.43 -5.20
C GLY A 78 -1.97 16.31 -5.25
N ILE A 79 -1.02 16.10 -4.32
CA ILE A 79 0.26 16.83 -4.31
C ILE A 79 1.10 16.48 -5.53
N MET A 80 1.16 15.19 -5.90
CA MET A 80 1.97 14.70 -7.04
C MET A 80 1.47 15.23 -8.38
N CYS A 81 0.17 15.53 -8.54
CA CYS A 81 -0.36 16.16 -9.76
C CYS A 81 0.22 17.55 -10.03
N PHE A 82 0.79 18.22 -9.02
CA PHE A 82 1.48 19.50 -9.16
C PHE A 82 3.01 19.35 -9.17
N SER A 83 3.52 18.14 -9.15
CA SER A 83 4.95 17.83 -9.16
C SER A 83 5.49 17.71 -10.60
N PRO A 84 6.74 18.07 -10.88
CA PRO A 84 7.39 17.77 -12.15
C PRO A 84 7.52 16.26 -12.46
N LEU A 85 7.27 15.38 -11.49
CA LEU A 85 7.25 13.93 -11.65
C LEU A 85 5.90 13.37 -12.13
N ASP A 86 4.88 14.21 -12.25
CA ASP A 86 3.52 13.85 -12.64
C ASP A 86 3.50 12.95 -13.90
N MET A 87 4.17 13.35 -14.97
CA MET A 87 4.23 12.61 -16.24
C MET A 87 4.82 11.21 -16.09
N MET A 88 5.83 11.04 -15.24
CA MET A 88 6.47 9.73 -14.99
C MET A 88 5.55 8.81 -14.19
N ILE A 89 4.94 9.36 -13.13
CA ILE A 89 3.99 8.65 -12.28
C ILE A 89 2.76 8.24 -13.08
N LEU A 90 2.22 9.16 -13.89
CA LEU A 90 1.05 8.90 -14.74
C LEU A 90 1.31 7.81 -15.78
N LYS A 91 2.50 7.83 -16.41
CA LYS A 91 2.90 6.77 -17.35
C LYS A 91 2.95 5.41 -16.63
N GLY A 92 3.67 5.31 -15.52
CA GLY A 92 3.75 4.06 -14.74
C GLY A 92 2.38 3.56 -14.27
N ALA A 93 1.50 4.46 -13.85
CA ALA A 93 0.14 4.12 -13.46
C ALA A 93 -0.69 3.59 -14.63
N LYS A 94 -0.60 4.21 -15.81
CA LYS A 94 -1.27 3.75 -17.05
C LYS A 94 -0.78 2.37 -17.46
N ASP A 95 0.52 2.12 -17.44
CA ASP A 95 1.11 0.84 -17.83
C ASP A 95 0.63 -0.29 -16.90
N ILE A 96 0.63 -0.07 -15.59
CA ILE A 96 0.13 -1.05 -14.61
C ILE A 96 -1.38 -1.26 -14.78
N THR A 97 -2.15 -0.20 -14.99
CA THR A 97 -3.60 -0.30 -15.21
C THR A 97 -3.91 -1.09 -16.47
N ALA A 98 -3.22 -0.82 -17.57
CA ALA A 98 -3.39 -1.55 -18.83
C ALA A 98 -3.11 -3.05 -18.65
N LEU A 99 -2.01 -3.42 -17.97
CA LEU A 99 -1.69 -4.81 -17.63
C LEU A 99 -2.79 -5.46 -16.79
N ARG A 100 -3.32 -4.76 -15.79
CA ARG A 100 -4.39 -5.27 -14.92
C ARG A 100 -5.70 -5.45 -15.67
N CYS A 101 -6.05 -4.52 -16.56
CA CYS A 101 -7.24 -4.61 -17.40
C CYS A 101 -7.14 -5.72 -18.47
N ALA A 102 -5.93 -6.03 -18.93
CA ALA A 102 -5.70 -7.12 -19.88
C ALA A 102 -5.82 -8.52 -19.23
N ASN A 103 -5.60 -8.61 -17.92
CA ASN A 103 -5.71 -9.87 -17.19
C ASN A 103 -7.18 -10.23 -16.92
N SER A 104 -7.48 -11.53 -16.89
CA SER A 104 -8.77 -12.01 -16.42
C SER A 104 -8.99 -11.65 -14.95
N TRP A 105 -10.24 -11.39 -14.56
CA TRP A 105 -10.61 -10.98 -13.19
C TRP A 105 -10.10 -11.96 -12.12
N TYR A 106 -10.14 -13.27 -12.37
CA TYR A 106 -9.67 -14.29 -11.42
C TYR A 106 -8.15 -14.25 -11.22
N VAL A 107 -7.37 -13.91 -12.26
CA VAL A 107 -5.92 -13.74 -12.16
C VAL A 107 -5.61 -12.55 -11.24
N ASN A 108 -6.26 -11.42 -11.45
CA ASN A 108 -6.09 -10.25 -10.58
C ASN A 108 -6.50 -10.55 -9.13
N TYR A 109 -7.56 -11.34 -8.93
CA TYR A 109 -8.02 -11.75 -7.60
C TYR A 109 -6.99 -12.64 -6.89
N LEU A 110 -6.48 -13.67 -7.57
CA LEU A 110 -5.45 -14.56 -7.02
C LEU A 110 -4.15 -13.80 -6.68
N MET A 111 -3.70 -12.91 -7.57
CA MET A 111 -2.53 -12.05 -7.31
C MET A 111 -2.75 -11.12 -6.12
N GLY A 112 -3.98 -10.62 -5.94
CA GLY A 112 -4.37 -9.84 -4.78
C GLY A 112 -4.28 -10.63 -3.47
N ILE A 113 -4.74 -11.89 -3.46
CA ILE A 113 -4.63 -12.79 -2.30
C ILE A 113 -3.15 -13.00 -1.94
N ILE A 114 -2.32 -13.38 -2.92
CA ILE A 114 -0.88 -13.63 -2.69
C ILE A 114 -0.20 -12.37 -2.14
N CYS A 115 -0.47 -11.21 -2.74
CA CYS A 115 0.07 -9.94 -2.26
C CYS A 115 -0.35 -9.64 -0.81
N GLY A 116 -1.64 -9.83 -0.49
CA GLY A 116 -2.16 -9.65 0.86
C GLY A 116 -1.50 -10.59 1.89
N MET A 117 -1.30 -11.84 1.52
CA MET A 117 -0.59 -12.82 2.37
C MET A 117 0.87 -12.39 2.63
N CYS A 118 1.60 -11.95 1.60
CA CYS A 118 2.98 -11.48 1.75
C CYS A 118 3.06 -10.27 2.69
N VAL A 119 2.16 -9.30 2.55
CA VAL A 119 2.09 -8.13 3.44
C VAL A 119 1.77 -8.55 4.88
N GLN A 120 0.80 -9.46 5.05
CA GLN A 120 0.40 -9.93 6.38
C GLN A 120 1.54 -10.69 7.08
N LEU A 121 2.25 -11.55 6.38
CA LEU A 121 3.41 -12.29 6.92
C LEU A 121 4.54 -11.32 7.33
N SER A 122 4.82 -10.32 6.49
CA SER A 122 5.85 -9.32 6.78
C SER A 122 5.52 -8.48 8.02
N VAL A 123 4.27 -8.03 8.15
CA VAL A 123 3.82 -7.24 9.30
C VAL A 123 3.71 -8.10 10.56
N GLY A 124 3.23 -9.35 10.43
CA GLY A 124 3.14 -10.31 11.53
C GLY A 124 4.52 -10.62 12.12
N GLY A 125 5.47 -11.03 11.27
CA GLY A 125 6.84 -11.32 11.69
C GLY A 125 7.53 -10.14 12.37
N TRP A 126 7.29 -8.90 11.92
CA TRP A 126 7.80 -7.72 12.59
C TRP A 126 7.24 -7.53 14.02
N ARG A 127 5.96 -7.88 14.23
CA ARG A 127 5.32 -7.76 15.56
C ARG A 127 5.84 -8.78 16.57
N GLU A 128 6.16 -9.98 16.12
CA GLU A 128 6.70 -11.05 16.98
C GLU A 128 8.13 -10.78 17.43
N THR A 129 8.87 -9.91 16.74
CA THR A 129 10.25 -9.54 17.09
C THR A 129 10.36 -8.39 18.08
N LYS A 130 9.23 -7.81 18.52
CA LYS A 130 9.14 -6.73 19.50
C LYS A 130 8.56 -7.21 20.83
#